data_86c5714425be1bef19de38c59728936e
#
_entry.id   86c5714425be1bef19de38c59728936e
#
_cell.length_a   1.000
_cell.length_b   1.000
_cell.length_c   1.000
_cell.angle_alpha   90.00
_cell.angle_beta   90.00
_cell.angle_gamma   90.00
#
_symmetry.space_group_name_H-M   'P 1'
#
loop_
_entity.id
_entity.type
_entity.pdbx_description
1 polymer ?
#
loop_
_entity_poly.entity_id
_entity_poly.type
_entity_poly.pdbx_seq_one_letter_code
_entity_poly.pdbx_strand_id
1 'polypeptide(L)'
;MNTLEKARHFIYKNARPLELATWQYHFENGSKEAVLNALGFYQNEDGGFGNGLEADFLNPNSSPMATWAATETLREIGLTDKNHPIVKGILRYLESGEHFDKKQNKWLNTIPSNNDYPHAIWWEYSEESDNISYNPTAALAAFIISYADTKSAIYEKGLKIAKEAVEWFVSSAPINDNHDVSCFIRLYNVLDGEAIITEDM
;
A
#
# COMPACT_ATOMS: atom_id res chain seq x y z
N MET A 1 -22.88 21.63 -18.59
CA MET A 1 -21.87 21.08 -17.62
C MET A 1 -21.10 19.97 -18.33
N ASN A 2 -19.81 20.13 -18.51
CA ASN A 2 -18.95 19.12 -19.09
C ASN A 2 -18.66 17.98 -18.08
N THR A 3 -17.95 16.92 -18.49
CA THR A 3 -17.69 15.76 -17.63
C THR A 3 -16.88 16.13 -16.37
N LEU A 4 -15.89 16.99 -16.49
CA LEU A 4 -15.05 17.43 -15.37
C LEU A 4 -15.87 18.24 -14.34
N GLU A 5 -16.75 19.12 -14.81
CA GLU A 5 -17.65 19.88 -13.93
C GLU A 5 -18.63 18.97 -13.16
N LYS A 6 -19.15 17.91 -13.82
CA LYS A 6 -20.02 16.92 -13.15
C LYS A 6 -19.22 16.13 -12.08
N ALA A 7 -18.03 15.68 -12.43
CA ALA A 7 -17.15 14.98 -11.48
C ALA A 7 -16.79 15.88 -10.28
N ARG A 8 -16.40 17.11 -10.53
CA ARG A 8 -16.14 18.12 -9.47
C ARG A 8 -17.34 18.27 -8.54
N HIS A 9 -18.52 18.47 -9.10
CA HIS A 9 -19.74 18.62 -8.28
C HIS A 9 -20.01 17.39 -7.41
N PHE A 10 -19.79 16.19 -7.97
CA PHE A 10 -19.97 14.95 -7.23
C PHE A 10 -18.95 14.82 -6.08
N ILE A 11 -17.65 15.08 -6.35
CA ILE A 11 -16.58 15.02 -5.36
C ILE A 11 -16.85 16.00 -4.20
N TYR A 12 -17.12 17.26 -4.51
CA TYR A 12 -17.39 18.26 -3.46
C TYR A 12 -18.61 17.96 -2.59
N LYS A 13 -19.56 17.17 -3.12
CA LYS A 13 -20.77 16.79 -2.38
C LYS A 13 -20.62 15.53 -1.56
N ASN A 14 -19.76 14.59 -1.97
CA ASN A 14 -19.79 13.21 -1.47
C ASN A 14 -18.45 12.67 -0.98
N ALA A 15 -17.33 13.29 -1.37
CA ALA A 15 -16.01 12.76 -1.04
C ALA A 15 -15.64 12.94 0.44
N ARG A 16 -14.86 12.01 0.97
CA ARG A 16 -14.20 12.18 2.25
C ARG A 16 -13.07 13.23 2.11
N PRO A 17 -12.54 13.77 3.21
CA PRO A 17 -11.47 14.79 3.15
C PRO A 17 -10.26 14.39 2.31
N LEU A 18 -9.86 13.12 2.34
CA LEU A 18 -8.71 12.63 1.57
C LEU A 18 -8.96 12.68 0.06
N GLU A 19 -10.08 12.14 -0.40
CA GLU A 19 -10.42 12.15 -1.83
C GLU A 19 -10.65 13.58 -2.35
N LEU A 20 -11.22 14.46 -1.51
CA LEU A 20 -11.35 15.86 -1.87
C LEU A 20 -9.99 16.55 -2.02
N ALA A 21 -9.07 16.34 -1.06
CA ALA A 21 -7.73 16.90 -1.12
C ALA A 21 -6.95 16.37 -2.33
N THR A 22 -7.09 15.07 -2.63
CA THR A 22 -6.48 14.43 -3.81
C THR A 22 -7.05 15.01 -5.11
N TRP A 23 -8.37 15.19 -5.21
CA TRP A 23 -8.99 15.87 -6.34
C TRP A 23 -8.44 17.28 -6.53
N GLN A 24 -8.39 18.06 -5.45
CA GLN A 24 -7.86 19.43 -5.50
C GLN A 24 -6.41 19.46 -5.93
N TYR A 25 -5.59 18.52 -5.45
CA TYR A 25 -4.19 18.40 -5.84
C TYR A 25 -4.03 18.17 -7.34
N HIS A 26 -4.79 17.25 -7.93
CA HIS A 26 -4.65 16.88 -9.34
C HIS A 26 -5.30 17.87 -10.32
N PHE A 27 -6.40 18.49 -9.92
CA PHE A 27 -7.25 19.24 -10.85
C PHE A 27 -7.44 20.74 -10.51
N GLU A 28 -7.06 21.17 -9.32
CA GLU A 28 -7.38 22.53 -8.82
C GLU A 28 -6.21 23.23 -8.14
N ASN A 29 -4.98 22.83 -8.44
CA ASN A 29 -3.76 23.37 -7.82
C ASN A 29 -3.74 23.28 -6.28
N GLY A 30 -4.39 22.27 -5.70
CA GLY A 30 -4.31 21.95 -4.28
C GLY A 30 -2.88 21.55 -3.87
N SER A 31 -2.56 21.67 -2.59
CA SER A 31 -1.23 21.35 -2.09
C SER A 31 -1.05 19.88 -1.78
N LYS A 32 0.16 19.36 -1.97
CA LYS A 32 0.57 18.02 -1.50
C LYS A 32 0.37 17.89 0.01
N GLU A 33 0.66 18.94 0.77
CA GLU A 33 0.52 18.98 2.21
C GLU A 33 -0.95 18.75 2.67
N ALA A 34 -1.93 19.26 1.91
CA ALA A 34 -3.35 19.01 2.21
C ALA A 34 -3.70 17.52 2.10
N VAL A 35 -3.14 16.82 1.08
CA VAL A 35 -3.33 15.38 0.93
C VAL A 35 -2.65 14.62 2.07
N LEU A 36 -1.40 14.98 2.40
CA LEU A 36 -0.65 14.34 3.49
C LEU A 36 -1.34 14.53 4.85
N ASN A 37 -1.86 15.72 5.13
CA ASN A 37 -2.61 15.98 6.35
C ASN A 37 -3.90 15.15 6.42
N ALA A 38 -4.64 15.06 5.32
CA ALA A 38 -5.86 14.24 5.27
C ALA A 38 -5.55 12.74 5.40
N LEU A 39 -4.48 12.26 4.76
CA LEU A 39 -4.01 10.88 4.86
C LEU A 39 -3.58 10.54 6.30
N GLY A 40 -2.93 11.47 6.99
CA GLY A 40 -2.45 11.29 8.36
C GLY A 40 -3.54 10.90 9.38
N PHE A 41 -4.80 11.25 9.13
CA PHE A 41 -5.92 10.84 10.01
C PHE A 41 -6.22 9.33 9.97
N TYR A 42 -5.71 8.62 8.98
CA TYR A 42 -5.86 7.18 8.85
C TYR A 42 -4.66 6.40 9.41
N GLN A 43 -3.57 7.10 9.78
CA GLN A 43 -2.37 6.49 10.35
C GLN A 43 -2.52 6.30 11.85
N ASN A 44 -2.26 5.09 12.33
CA ASN A 44 -2.26 4.75 13.75
C ASN A 44 -0.89 5.04 14.41
N GLU A 45 -0.84 4.97 15.74
CA GLU A 45 0.38 5.22 16.52
C GLU A 45 1.51 4.22 16.21
N ASP A 46 1.19 2.98 15.82
CA ASP A 46 2.14 1.97 15.37
C ASP A 46 2.80 2.31 14.02
N GLY A 47 2.21 3.23 13.28
CA GLY A 47 2.66 3.70 11.97
C GLY A 47 1.98 3.02 10.79
N GLY A 48 1.16 1.98 11.03
CA GLY A 48 0.30 1.37 10.03
C GLY A 48 -0.97 2.20 9.78
N PHE A 49 -1.76 1.77 8.83
CA PHE A 49 -2.99 2.44 8.42
C PHE A 49 -4.21 1.54 8.64
N GLY A 50 -5.30 2.18 9.01
CA GLY A 50 -6.62 1.58 9.24
C GLY A 50 -7.70 2.65 9.13
N ASN A 51 -8.60 2.70 10.12
CA ASN A 51 -9.63 3.74 10.24
C ASN A 51 -10.52 3.91 9.00
N GLY A 52 -10.74 2.83 8.23
CA GLY A 52 -11.54 2.87 7.03
C GLY A 52 -10.86 3.65 5.87
N LEU A 53 -9.53 3.65 5.77
CA LEU A 53 -8.82 4.22 4.61
C LEU A 53 -9.35 3.59 3.32
N GLU A 54 -9.45 2.26 3.26
CA GLU A 54 -10.24 1.55 2.26
C GLU A 54 -11.73 1.68 2.62
N ALA A 55 -12.52 2.18 1.68
CA ALA A 55 -13.91 2.55 1.97
C ALA A 55 -14.83 1.33 2.24
N ASP A 56 -14.43 0.15 1.85
CA ASP A 56 -15.20 -1.08 1.93
C ASP A 56 -14.72 -2.03 3.03
N PHE A 57 -13.76 -1.62 3.88
CA PHE A 57 -13.54 -2.24 5.19
C PHE A 57 -13.22 -1.17 6.25
N LEU A 58 -14.08 -1.11 7.28
CA LEU A 58 -14.07 -0.04 8.28
C LEU A 58 -13.30 -0.42 9.54
N ASN A 59 -12.33 -1.33 9.43
CA ASN A 59 -11.47 -1.73 10.53
C ASN A 59 -10.58 -0.55 10.96
N PRO A 60 -10.61 -0.14 12.25
CA PRO A 60 -9.74 0.92 12.74
C PRO A 60 -8.29 0.48 12.93
N ASN A 61 -8.04 -0.83 13.08
CA ASN A 61 -6.71 -1.36 13.31
C ASN A 61 -5.82 -1.27 12.07
N SER A 62 -4.54 -1.18 12.29
CA SER A 62 -3.55 -1.20 11.21
C SER A 62 -3.56 -2.52 10.47
N SER A 63 -3.59 -2.45 9.14
CA SER A 63 -3.49 -3.63 8.29
C SER A 63 -2.47 -3.41 7.17
N PRO A 64 -1.87 -4.49 6.65
CA PRO A 64 -0.96 -4.38 5.51
C PRO A 64 -1.66 -3.81 4.27
N MET A 65 -2.93 -4.15 4.05
CA MET A 65 -3.71 -3.68 2.91
C MET A 65 -4.00 -2.18 3.00
N ALA A 66 -4.50 -1.67 4.14
CA ALA A 66 -4.71 -0.23 4.32
C ALA A 66 -3.37 0.54 4.27
N THR A 67 -2.29 -0.06 4.79
CA THR A 67 -0.95 0.53 4.69
C THR A 67 -0.47 0.60 3.24
N TRP A 68 -0.72 -0.45 2.44
CA TRP A 68 -0.46 -0.40 1.00
C TRP A 68 -1.25 0.71 0.30
N ALA A 69 -2.54 0.86 0.57
CA ALA A 69 -3.37 1.93 0.00
C ALA A 69 -2.80 3.32 0.32
N ALA A 70 -2.28 3.52 1.54
CA ALA A 70 -1.57 4.73 1.89
C ALA A 70 -0.31 4.93 1.02
N THR A 71 0.49 3.88 0.78
CA THR A 71 1.67 3.99 -0.10
C THR A 71 1.30 4.38 -1.54
N GLU A 72 0.16 3.91 -2.04
CA GLU A 72 -0.33 4.33 -3.36
C GLU A 72 -0.69 5.81 -3.40
N THR A 73 -1.32 6.33 -2.35
CA THR A 73 -1.59 7.78 -2.22
C THR A 73 -0.27 8.59 -2.23
N LEU A 74 0.74 8.14 -1.46
CA LEU A 74 2.06 8.82 -1.43
C LEU A 74 2.74 8.80 -2.80
N ARG A 75 2.67 7.68 -3.51
CA ARG A 75 3.19 7.54 -4.88
C ARG A 75 2.47 8.46 -5.85
N GLU A 76 1.16 8.52 -5.79
CA GLU A 76 0.30 9.32 -6.67
C GLU A 76 0.61 10.81 -6.57
N ILE A 77 0.83 11.30 -5.36
CA ILE A 77 1.24 12.70 -5.14
C ILE A 77 2.74 12.94 -5.34
N GLY A 78 3.52 11.90 -5.69
CA GLY A 78 4.96 12.00 -5.92
C GLY A 78 5.73 12.44 -4.67
N LEU A 79 5.45 11.84 -3.50
CA LEU A 79 6.24 12.08 -2.30
C LEU A 79 7.60 11.39 -2.46
N THR A 80 8.69 12.14 -2.28
CA THR A 80 10.06 11.62 -2.34
C THR A 80 10.85 11.79 -1.04
N ASP A 81 10.29 12.51 -0.07
CA ASP A 81 10.94 12.73 1.23
C ASP A 81 10.92 11.47 2.09
N LYS A 82 12.05 10.76 2.12
CA LYS A 82 12.25 9.57 2.96
C LYS A 82 12.17 9.86 4.47
N ASN A 83 12.28 11.14 4.87
CA ASN A 83 12.23 11.58 6.26
C ASN A 83 10.84 12.00 6.73
N HIS A 84 9.87 12.04 5.82
CA HIS A 84 8.51 12.42 6.18
C HIS A 84 7.95 11.53 7.29
N PRO A 85 7.25 12.08 8.31
CA PRO A 85 6.74 11.29 9.44
C PRO A 85 5.86 10.10 9.03
N ILE A 86 5.01 10.29 8.02
CA ILE A 86 4.15 9.22 7.46
C ILE A 86 5.02 8.06 6.94
N VAL A 87 6.07 8.35 6.16
CA VAL A 87 6.99 7.35 5.60
C VAL A 87 7.69 6.57 6.71
N LYS A 88 8.23 7.28 7.71
CA LYS A 88 8.86 6.66 8.87
C LYS A 88 7.89 5.79 9.67
N GLY A 89 6.64 6.23 9.79
CA GLY A 89 5.59 5.44 10.42
C GLY A 89 5.37 4.13 9.68
N ILE A 90 5.16 4.18 8.35
CA ILE A 90 4.97 2.97 7.53
C ILE A 90 6.14 2.01 7.68
N LEU A 91 7.38 2.51 7.56
CA LEU A 91 8.57 1.65 7.70
C LEU A 91 8.62 0.99 9.08
N ARG A 92 8.30 1.72 10.16
CA ARG A 92 8.22 1.18 11.52
C ARG A 92 7.17 0.07 11.64
N TYR A 93 5.98 0.27 11.08
CA TYR A 93 4.92 -0.74 11.06
C TYR A 93 5.38 -2.00 10.31
N LEU A 94 5.96 -1.86 9.12
CA LEU A 94 6.44 -3.01 8.34
C LEU A 94 7.62 -3.72 9.00
N GLU A 95 8.47 -3.00 9.72
CA GLU A 95 9.59 -3.55 10.48
C GLU A 95 9.13 -4.34 11.71
N SER A 96 8.03 -3.94 12.35
CA SER A 96 7.47 -4.64 13.51
C SER A 96 7.11 -6.09 13.19
N GLY A 97 6.78 -6.37 11.93
CA GLY A 97 6.33 -7.68 11.49
C GLY A 97 4.88 -7.99 11.88
N GLU A 98 4.12 -6.98 12.29
CA GLU A 98 2.69 -7.14 12.54
C GLU A 98 1.98 -7.64 11.27
N HIS A 99 1.14 -8.64 11.42
CA HIS A 99 0.44 -9.31 10.31
C HIS A 99 1.36 -9.86 9.20
N PHE A 100 2.60 -10.24 9.54
CA PHE A 100 3.55 -10.87 8.64
C PHE A 100 3.65 -12.37 8.89
N ASP A 101 3.26 -13.17 7.91
CA ASP A 101 3.46 -14.62 7.94
C ASP A 101 4.92 -14.96 7.62
N LYS A 102 5.65 -15.39 8.67
CA LYS A 102 7.07 -15.77 8.56
C LYS A 102 7.30 -17.04 7.75
N LYS A 103 6.30 -17.92 7.63
CA LYS A 103 6.43 -19.17 6.88
C LYS A 103 6.34 -18.92 5.37
N GLN A 104 5.41 -18.03 4.99
CA GLN A 104 5.21 -17.65 3.59
C GLN A 104 6.06 -16.45 3.17
N ASN A 105 6.74 -15.78 4.11
CA ASN A 105 7.50 -14.55 3.91
C ASN A 105 6.64 -13.43 3.27
N LYS A 106 5.39 -13.27 3.74
CA LYS A 106 4.39 -12.35 3.17
C LYS A 106 3.60 -11.62 4.25
N TRP A 107 3.14 -10.41 3.96
CA TRP A 107 2.12 -9.74 4.74
C TRP A 107 0.74 -10.29 4.40
N LEU A 108 -0.11 -10.42 5.42
CA LEU A 108 -1.47 -10.88 5.26
C LEU A 108 -2.28 -9.89 4.41
N ASN A 109 -3.13 -10.42 3.55
CA ASN A 109 -4.08 -9.62 2.76
C ASN A 109 -5.27 -9.19 3.64
N THR A 110 -5.82 -10.13 4.42
CA THR A 110 -6.85 -9.87 5.42
C THR A 110 -6.32 -10.18 6.82
N ILE A 111 -6.83 -9.50 7.84
CA ILE A 111 -6.40 -9.66 9.23
C ILE A 111 -7.57 -10.09 10.12
N PRO A 112 -7.33 -10.81 11.24
CA PRO A 112 -8.40 -11.34 12.08
C PRO A 112 -9.43 -10.31 12.51
N SER A 113 -8.99 -9.11 12.87
CA SER A 113 -9.87 -8.05 13.33
C SER A 113 -10.78 -7.45 12.24
N ASN A 114 -10.61 -7.82 10.95
CA ASN A 114 -11.57 -7.41 9.94
C ASN A 114 -12.97 -7.92 10.26
N ASN A 115 -13.07 -9.14 10.83
CA ASN A 115 -14.35 -9.77 11.14
C ASN A 115 -15.14 -9.08 12.27
N ASP A 116 -14.49 -8.17 13.01
CA ASP A 116 -15.12 -7.40 14.09
C ASP A 116 -15.79 -6.10 13.61
N TYR A 117 -15.55 -5.70 12.36
CA TYR A 117 -15.99 -4.42 11.81
C TYR A 117 -16.71 -4.59 10.47
N PRO A 118 -17.56 -3.62 10.06
CA PRO A 118 -18.21 -3.68 8.76
C PRO A 118 -17.20 -3.75 7.62
N HIS A 119 -17.34 -4.73 6.75
CA HIS A 119 -16.48 -4.96 5.60
C HIS A 119 -17.24 -5.65 4.46
N ALA A 120 -16.72 -5.53 3.24
CA ALA A 120 -17.18 -6.32 2.11
C ALA A 120 -16.69 -7.76 2.23
N ILE A 121 -17.45 -8.70 1.67
CA ILE A 121 -17.21 -10.13 1.86
C ILE A 121 -15.78 -10.61 1.50
N TRP A 122 -15.12 -9.94 0.57
CA TRP A 122 -13.73 -10.26 0.20
C TRP A 122 -12.68 -9.82 1.22
N TRP A 123 -13.07 -9.05 2.23
CA TRP A 123 -12.21 -8.67 3.36
C TRP A 123 -12.39 -9.55 4.59
N GLU A 124 -13.27 -10.55 4.51
CA GLU A 124 -13.45 -11.52 5.58
C GLU A 124 -12.16 -12.31 5.80
N TYR A 125 -11.71 -12.36 7.05
CA TYR A 125 -10.55 -13.17 7.42
C TYR A 125 -10.94 -14.61 7.67
N SER A 126 -10.15 -15.55 7.13
CA SER A 126 -10.21 -16.98 7.43
C SER A 126 -8.79 -17.53 7.54
N GLU A 127 -8.55 -18.34 8.58
CA GLU A 127 -7.26 -19.04 8.75
C GLU A 127 -7.01 -20.07 7.62
N GLU A 128 -8.08 -20.54 6.99
CA GLU A 128 -8.01 -21.52 5.89
C GLU A 128 -7.77 -20.85 4.53
N SER A 129 -7.90 -19.55 4.45
CA SER A 129 -7.56 -18.82 3.22
C SER A 129 -6.05 -18.77 3.08
N ASP A 130 -5.48 -19.76 2.41
CA ASP A 130 -4.11 -19.76 1.93
C ASP A 130 -3.92 -18.59 0.97
N ASN A 131 -3.67 -17.43 1.52
CA ASN A 131 -3.38 -16.24 0.74
C ASN A 131 -1.99 -16.37 0.13
N ILE A 132 -1.92 -17.10 -0.97
CA ILE A 132 -0.68 -17.47 -1.66
C ILE A 132 -0.16 -16.27 -2.49
N SER A 133 -1.01 -15.24 -2.70
CA SER A 133 -0.69 -14.11 -3.56
C SER A 133 0.34 -13.16 -2.95
N TYR A 134 0.93 -12.31 -3.81
CA TYR A 134 1.84 -11.24 -3.39
C TYR A 134 1.14 -9.88 -3.24
N ASN A 135 -0.16 -9.84 -3.26
CA ASN A 135 -0.95 -8.66 -2.92
C ASN A 135 -1.19 -8.62 -1.39
N PRO A 136 -0.75 -7.58 -0.63
CA PRO A 136 -0.03 -6.38 -1.06
C PRO A 136 1.50 -6.50 -0.95
N THR A 137 2.03 -7.67 -0.67
CA THR A 137 3.43 -7.91 -0.26
C THR A 137 4.45 -7.36 -1.27
N ALA A 138 4.24 -7.57 -2.58
CA ALA A 138 5.17 -7.09 -3.60
C ALA A 138 5.26 -5.56 -3.63
N ALA A 139 4.12 -4.86 -3.50
CA ALA A 139 4.09 -3.40 -3.47
C ALA A 139 4.67 -2.83 -2.17
N LEU A 140 4.46 -3.50 -1.03
CA LEU A 140 5.09 -3.12 0.24
C LEU A 140 6.60 -3.33 0.21
N ALA A 141 7.10 -4.40 -0.42
CA ALA A 141 8.53 -4.59 -0.66
C ALA A 141 9.12 -3.47 -1.54
N ALA A 142 8.40 -3.07 -2.59
CA ALA A 142 8.78 -1.92 -3.42
C ALA A 142 8.87 -0.63 -2.61
N PHE A 143 7.91 -0.37 -1.72
CA PHE A 143 7.96 0.79 -0.83
C PHE A 143 9.17 0.75 0.09
N ILE A 144 9.46 -0.38 0.71
CA ILE A 144 10.64 -0.55 1.57
C ILE A 144 11.93 -0.24 0.79
N ILE A 145 12.10 -0.80 -0.41
CA ILE A 145 13.28 -0.58 -1.24
C ILE A 145 13.44 0.90 -1.60
N SER A 146 12.33 1.58 -1.89
CA SER A 146 12.35 3.00 -2.27
C SER A 146 12.69 3.94 -1.10
N TYR A 147 12.26 3.62 0.12
CA TYR A 147 12.28 4.59 1.22
C TYR A 147 13.18 4.22 2.40
N ALA A 148 13.48 2.94 2.62
CA ALA A 148 14.33 2.54 3.74
C ALA A 148 15.82 2.92 3.52
N ASP A 149 16.55 3.03 4.61
CA ASP A 149 18.02 3.12 4.56
C ASP A 149 18.56 1.80 4.01
N THR A 150 19.40 1.88 2.98
CA THR A 150 19.99 0.71 2.31
C THR A 150 20.85 -0.18 3.22
N LYS A 151 21.21 0.31 4.41
CA LYS A 151 21.96 -0.43 5.43
C LYS A 151 21.08 -1.02 6.51
N SER A 152 19.77 -0.82 6.45
CA SER A 152 18.83 -1.29 7.46
C SER A 152 18.40 -2.74 7.24
N ALA A 153 18.05 -3.43 8.33
CA ALA A 153 17.55 -4.80 8.26
C ALA A 153 16.21 -4.91 7.48
N ILE A 154 15.37 -3.85 7.55
CA ILE A 154 14.13 -3.83 6.79
C ILE A 154 14.38 -3.73 5.28
N TYR A 155 15.41 -3.00 4.83
CA TYR A 155 15.80 -2.95 3.43
C TYR A 155 16.23 -4.33 2.91
N GLU A 156 17.08 -5.03 3.64
CA GLU A 156 17.50 -6.40 3.31
C GLU A 156 16.29 -7.37 3.24
N LYS A 157 15.36 -7.22 4.19
CA LYS A 157 14.09 -7.97 4.17
C LYS A 157 13.29 -7.65 2.90
N GLY A 158 13.19 -6.39 2.53
CA GLY A 158 12.51 -5.94 1.31
C GLY A 158 13.10 -6.54 0.04
N LEU A 159 14.44 -6.53 -0.08
CA LEU A 159 15.14 -7.15 -1.21
C LEU A 159 14.90 -8.66 -1.30
N LYS A 160 14.96 -9.36 -0.16
CA LYS A 160 14.68 -10.81 -0.12
C LYS A 160 13.25 -11.11 -0.60
N ILE A 161 12.26 -10.37 -0.08
CA ILE A 161 10.85 -10.52 -0.51
C ILE A 161 10.71 -10.21 -2.01
N ALA A 162 11.34 -9.15 -2.49
CA ALA A 162 11.30 -8.77 -3.90
C ALA A 162 11.83 -9.89 -4.81
N LYS A 163 12.96 -10.51 -4.45
CA LYS A 163 13.51 -11.64 -5.20
C LYS A 163 12.54 -12.82 -5.25
N GLU A 164 12.03 -13.26 -4.09
CA GLU A 164 11.07 -14.35 -4.00
C GLU A 164 9.78 -14.04 -4.78
N ALA A 165 9.34 -12.78 -4.76
CA ALA A 165 8.17 -12.32 -5.51
C ALA A 165 8.40 -12.45 -7.03
N VAL A 166 9.55 -12.01 -7.55
CA VAL A 166 9.89 -12.13 -8.97
C VAL A 166 9.97 -13.60 -9.39
N GLU A 167 10.63 -14.46 -8.62
CA GLU A 167 10.71 -15.90 -8.88
C GLU A 167 9.31 -16.53 -8.94
N TRP A 168 8.44 -16.18 -7.99
CA TRP A 168 7.05 -16.64 -7.98
C TRP A 168 6.28 -16.13 -9.21
N PHE A 169 6.41 -14.85 -9.57
CA PHE A 169 5.73 -14.26 -10.72
C PHE A 169 6.08 -14.98 -12.01
N VAL A 170 7.36 -15.21 -12.26
CA VAL A 170 7.85 -15.90 -13.46
C VAL A 170 7.36 -17.36 -13.50
N SER A 171 7.34 -18.05 -12.38
CA SER A 171 6.92 -19.45 -12.31
C SER A 171 5.40 -19.64 -12.35
N SER A 172 4.62 -18.61 -11.98
CA SER A 172 3.16 -18.69 -11.89
C SER A 172 2.43 -18.08 -13.09
N ALA A 173 3.15 -17.56 -14.07
CA ALA A 173 2.54 -16.93 -15.26
C ALA A 173 1.69 -17.94 -16.06
N PRO A 174 0.53 -17.54 -16.65
CA PRO A 174 -0.04 -16.20 -16.59
C PRO A 174 -0.79 -15.90 -15.29
N ILE A 175 -0.60 -14.72 -14.74
CA ILE A 175 -1.33 -14.23 -13.57
C ILE A 175 -2.56 -13.47 -14.06
N ASN A 176 -3.74 -13.87 -13.59
CA ASN A 176 -5.01 -13.30 -14.02
C ASN A 176 -5.65 -12.35 -13.01
N ASP A 177 -5.05 -12.21 -11.80
CA ASP A 177 -5.53 -11.28 -10.79
C ASP A 177 -4.96 -9.88 -11.02
N ASN A 178 -5.85 -8.90 -11.20
CA ASN A 178 -5.46 -7.52 -11.47
C ASN A 178 -4.76 -6.85 -10.27
N HIS A 179 -5.08 -7.27 -9.05
CA HIS A 179 -4.48 -6.71 -7.84
C HIS A 179 -3.03 -7.19 -7.70
N ASP A 180 -2.80 -8.48 -7.93
CA ASP A 180 -1.43 -9.04 -7.98
C ASP A 180 -0.61 -8.33 -9.06
N VAL A 181 -1.11 -8.26 -10.30
CA VAL A 181 -0.41 -7.59 -11.40
C VAL A 181 -0.06 -6.14 -11.05
N SER A 182 -0.98 -5.41 -10.42
CA SER A 182 -0.72 -4.03 -9.98
C SER A 182 0.44 -3.96 -8.97
N CYS A 183 0.49 -4.86 -8.00
CA CYS A 183 1.57 -4.92 -7.03
C CYS A 183 2.93 -5.25 -7.69
N PHE A 184 2.94 -6.15 -8.67
CA PHE A 184 4.14 -6.47 -9.43
C PHE A 184 4.60 -5.33 -10.34
N ILE A 185 3.69 -4.56 -10.93
CA ILE A 185 4.05 -3.34 -11.68
C ILE A 185 4.76 -2.34 -10.74
N ARG A 186 4.31 -2.19 -9.49
CA ARG A 186 5.00 -1.32 -8.50
C ARG A 186 6.40 -1.84 -8.21
N LEU A 187 6.51 -3.14 -7.96
CA LEU A 187 7.80 -3.77 -7.68
C LEU A 187 8.77 -3.62 -8.86
N TYR A 188 8.33 -3.95 -10.07
CA TYR A 188 9.14 -3.83 -11.28
C TYR A 188 9.67 -2.41 -11.49
N ASN A 189 8.80 -1.39 -11.38
CA ASN A 189 9.19 0.00 -11.58
C ASN A 189 10.27 0.46 -10.58
N VAL A 190 10.25 -0.07 -9.36
CA VAL A 190 11.27 0.25 -8.35
C VAL A 190 12.58 -0.49 -8.64
N LEU A 191 12.51 -1.78 -8.94
CA LEU A 191 13.70 -2.58 -9.23
C LEU A 191 14.43 -2.08 -10.48
N ASP A 192 13.69 -1.68 -11.52
CA ASP A 192 14.25 -1.09 -12.75
C ASP A 192 14.86 0.29 -12.48
N GLY A 193 14.12 1.15 -11.76
CA GLY A 193 14.56 2.51 -11.46
C GLY A 193 15.79 2.58 -10.55
N GLU A 194 15.93 1.65 -9.60
CA GLU A 194 17.10 1.54 -8.71
C GLU A 194 18.23 0.68 -9.31
N ALA A 195 18.07 0.21 -10.55
CA ALA A 195 19.01 -0.68 -11.24
C ALA A 195 19.36 -1.96 -10.42
N ILE A 196 18.37 -2.51 -9.73
CA ILE A 196 18.51 -3.73 -8.91
C ILE A 196 18.27 -4.99 -9.75
N ILE A 197 17.57 -4.85 -10.90
CA ILE A 197 17.36 -5.97 -11.82
C ILE A 197 18.70 -6.40 -12.37
N THR A 198 19.10 -7.63 -12.07
CA THR A 198 20.30 -8.27 -12.59
C THR A 198 19.91 -9.44 -13.52
N GLU A 199 20.85 -9.92 -14.33
CA GLU A 199 20.63 -11.10 -15.20
C GLU A 199 20.25 -12.37 -14.41
N ASP A 200 20.48 -12.37 -13.07
CA ASP A 200 20.18 -13.48 -12.17
C ASP A 200 18.79 -13.34 -11.48
N MET A 201 18.03 -12.28 -11.75
CA MET A 201 16.65 -12.04 -11.27
C MET A 201 15.66 -12.22 -12.44
#